data_3e555dcd54c84a707ce2b740f37520fd
#
_entry.id   3e555dcd54c84a707ce2b740f37520fd
#
_cell.length_a   1.000
_cell.length_b   1.000
_cell.length_c   1.000
_cell.angle_alpha   90.00
_cell.angle_beta   90.00
_cell.angle_gamma   90.00
#
_symmetry.space_group_name_H-M   'P 1'
#
loop_
_entity.id
_entity.type
_entity.pdbx_description
1 polymer ?
#
loop_
_entity_poly.entity_id
_entity_poly.type
_entity_poly.pdbx_seq_one_letter_code
_entity_poly.pdbx_strand_id
1 'polypeptide(L)'
;MTVDQNWMLDEVTGVRGVRHAVVLSADGLVRTHSAQTSKDDAERLAAACAGLKSIGQSLARQFGTGIGNSRQVMVEFDGYGGYLFVRGAGDGSHLAVVTEQGVDPALIAQQMQAQVLKIGESNFGTPQRAD
;
A
#
# COMPACT_ATOMS: atom_id res chain seq x y z
N MET A 1 -8.46 -22.76 -5.90
CA MET A 1 -8.34 -21.66 -6.54
C MET A 1 -8.21 -20.51 -5.67
N THR A 2 -7.60 -19.67 -6.13
CA THR A 2 -7.42 -18.61 -5.37
C THR A 2 -8.63 -17.85 -5.26
N VAL A 3 -8.93 -17.49 -4.14
CA VAL A 3 -9.98 -16.62 -3.98
C VAL A 3 -9.63 -15.38 -4.64
N ASP A 4 -10.54 -14.82 -5.29
CA ASP A 4 -10.32 -13.62 -5.99
C ASP A 4 -10.14 -12.51 -5.00
N GLN A 5 -8.94 -11.99 -4.91
CA GLN A 5 -8.62 -10.87 -4.04
C GLN A 5 -8.35 -9.60 -4.83
N ASN A 6 -8.79 -9.55 -6.08
CA ASN A 6 -8.57 -8.38 -6.91
C ASN A 6 -9.20 -7.13 -6.32
N TRP A 7 -10.24 -7.28 -5.50
CA TRP A 7 -10.88 -6.15 -4.89
C TRP A 7 -9.92 -5.35 -3.99
N MET A 8 -8.88 -5.99 -3.48
CA MET A 8 -7.90 -5.31 -2.63
C MET A 8 -6.96 -4.42 -3.42
N LEU A 9 -6.94 -4.55 -4.74
CA LEU A 9 -6.02 -3.81 -5.59
C LEU A 9 -6.70 -3.09 -6.75
N ASP A 10 -8.01 -3.27 -6.93
CA ASP A 10 -8.67 -2.83 -8.15
C ASP A 10 -8.70 -1.31 -8.32
N GLU A 11 -8.62 -0.54 -7.23
CA GLU A 11 -8.60 0.92 -7.35
C GLU A 11 -7.27 1.43 -7.88
N VAL A 12 -6.20 0.68 -7.70
CA VAL A 12 -4.88 1.13 -8.11
C VAL A 12 -4.35 0.43 -9.36
N THR A 13 -4.73 -0.83 -9.59
CA THR A 13 -4.17 -1.56 -10.73
C THR A 13 -4.69 -1.04 -12.06
N GLY A 14 -5.81 -0.36 -12.07
CA GLY A 14 -6.33 0.25 -13.29
C GLY A 14 -5.73 1.60 -13.62
N VAL A 15 -4.89 2.14 -12.77
CA VAL A 15 -4.30 3.45 -13.02
C VAL A 15 -3.12 3.29 -13.96
N ARG A 16 -3.11 4.11 -15.04
CA ARG A 16 -2.03 4.03 -16.00
C ARG A 16 -0.71 4.37 -15.32
N GLY A 17 0.30 3.58 -15.59
CA GLY A 17 1.63 3.78 -15.02
C GLY A 17 1.90 3.01 -13.75
N VAL A 18 0.90 2.34 -13.17
CA VAL A 18 1.14 1.48 -12.02
C VAL A 18 1.77 0.18 -12.54
N ARG A 19 2.94 -0.14 -12.02
CA ARG A 19 3.67 -1.33 -12.43
C ARG A 19 3.51 -2.48 -11.48
N HIS A 20 3.45 -2.21 -10.17
CA HIS A 20 3.32 -3.24 -9.15
C HIS A 20 2.43 -2.74 -8.04
N ALA A 21 1.62 -3.61 -7.50
CA ALA A 21 0.81 -3.31 -6.33
C ALA A 21 0.80 -4.53 -5.42
N VAL A 22 1.02 -4.30 -4.14
CA VAL A 22 1.10 -5.39 -3.15
C VAL A 22 0.37 -4.94 -1.89
N VAL A 23 -0.46 -5.83 -1.34
CA VAL A 23 -1.01 -5.65 0.00
C VAL A 23 -0.20 -6.54 0.93
N LEU A 24 0.30 -5.97 2.00
CA LEU A 24 1.15 -6.67 2.95
C LEU A 24 0.62 -6.51 4.37
N SER A 25 0.98 -7.45 5.22
CA SER A 25 0.64 -7.37 6.64
C SER A 25 1.67 -6.51 7.35
N ALA A 26 1.38 -6.14 8.58
CA ALA A 26 2.27 -5.27 9.36
C ALA A 26 3.65 -5.90 9.56
N ASP A 27 3.74 -7.22 9.56
CA ASP A 27 5.01 -7.90 9.73
C ASP A 27 5.70 -8.23 8.40
N GLY A 28 5.22 -7.67 7.30
CA GLY A 28 5.95 -7.75 6.04
C GLY A 28 5.65 -8.95 5.17
N LEU A 29 4.53 -9.64 5.42
CA LEU A 29 4.14 -10.79 4.61
C LEU A 29 3.14 -10.36 3.54
N VAL A 30 3.26 -10.94 2.35
CA VAL A 30 2.36 -10.63 1.25
C VAL A 30 0.98 -11.20 1.52
N ARG A 31 -0.05 -10.37 1.35
CA ARG A 31 -1.44 -10.84 1.37
C ARG A 31 -1.95 -11.06 -0.05
N THR A 32 -1.67 -10.14 -0.95
CA THR A 32 -1.99 -10.31 -2.36
C THR A 32 -1.10 -9.38 -3.16
N HIS A 33 -0.98 -9.63 -4.45
CA HIS A 33 -0.19 -8.77 -5.34
C HIS A 33 -0.79 -8.75 -6.73
N SER A 34 -0.43 -7.73 -7.49
CA SER A 34 -0.92 -7.57 -8.85
C SER A 34 -0.38 -8.68 -9.76
N ALA A 35 -1.12 -8.94 -10.83
CA ALA A 35 -0.82 -10.07 -11.71
C ALA A 35 0.54 -9.97 -12.37
N GLN A 36 0.98 -8.76 -12.69
CA GLN A 36 2.27 -8.56 -13.35
C GLN A 36 3.44 -8.58 -12.38
N THR A 37 3.20 -8.71 -11.09
CA THR A 37 4.26 -8.74 -10.09
C THR A 37 4.58 -10.19 -9.76
N SER A 38 5.86 -10.58 -9.84
CA SER A 38 6.24 -11.93 -9.48
C SER A 38 6.12 -12.13 -7.97
N LYS A 39 6.02 -13.38 -7.57
CA LYS A 39 5.99 -13.71 -6.14
C LYS A 39 7.24 -13.18 -5.44
N ASP A 40 8.40 -13.35 -6.05
CA ASP A 40 9.65 -12.90 -5.44
C ASP A 40 9.67 -11.38 -5.28
N ASP A 41 9.24 -10.65 -6.29
CA ASP A 41 9.20 -9.20 -6.21
C ASP A 41 8.18 -8.74 -5.18
N ALA A 42 7.04 -9.42 -5.10
CA ALA A 42 6.04 -9.09 -4.09
C ALA A 42 6.60 -9.28 -2.69
N GLU A 43 7.34 -10.34 -2.47
CA GLU A 43 7.93 -10.62 -1.16
C GLU A 43 8.99 -9.60 -0.80
N ARG A 44 9.81 -9.20 -1.77
CA ARG A 44 10.81 -8.15 -1.54
C ARG A 44 10.18 -6.82 -1.22
N LEU A 45 9.14 -6.45 -1.97
CA LEU A 45 8.41 -5.21 -1.72
C LEU A 45 7.75 -5.23 -0.34
N ALA A 46 7.13 -6.34 0.01
CA ALA A 46 6.43 -6.42 1.30
C ALA A 46 7.41 -6.24 2.46
N ALA A 47 8.55 -6.90 2.41
CA ALA A 47 9.54 -6.78 3.47
C ALA A 47 10.09 -5.37 3.58
N ALA A 48 10.42 -4.77 2.44
CA ALA A 48 10.98 -3.41 2.42
C ALA A 48 9.95 -2.40 2.90
N CYS A 49 8.70 -2.54 2.47
CA CYS A 49 7.67 -1.56 2.79
C CYS A 49 7.25 -1.64 4.25
N ALA A 50 7.27 -2.82 4.86
CA ALA A 50 7.04 -2.92 6.29
C ALA A 50 8.10 -2.13 7.06
N GLY A 51 9.36 -2.21 6.62
CA GLY A 51 10.44 -1.43 7.20
C GLY A 51 10.26 0.06 7.01
N LEU A 52 9.87 0.47 5.81
CA LEU A 52 9.63 1.90 5.53
C LEU A 52 8.50 2.45 6.39
N LYS A 53 7.42 1.71 6.54
CA LYS A 53 6.32 2.17 7.38
C LYS A 53 6.73 2.25 8.84
N SER A 54 7.53 1.32 9.31
CA SER A 54 8.02 1.35 10.68
C SER A 54 8.88 2.60 10.92
N ILE A 55 9.76 2.91 9.97
CA ILE A 55 10.60 4.10 10.07
C ILE A 55 9.72 5.35 10.03
N GLY A 56 8.76 5.40 9.11
CA GLY A 56 7.86 6.54 9.00
C GLY A 56 7.07 6.78 10.29
N GLN A 57 6.60 5.70 10.93
CA GLN A 57 5.88 5.81 12.19
C GLN A 57 6.78 6.40 13.29
N SER A 58 8.02 5.95 13.34
CA SER A 58 8.97 6.47 14.32
C SER A 58 9.21 7.96 14.12
N LEU A 59 9.38 8.37 12.87
CA LEU A 59 9.58 9.79 12.54
C LEU A 59 8.34 10.61 12.88
N ALA A 60 7.17 10.08 12.62
CA ALA A 60 5.93 10.80 12.92
C ALA A 60 5.77 10.99 14.44
N ARG A 61 6.16 10.01 15.23
CA ARG A 61 6.09 10.13 16.68
C ARG A 61 7.09 11.14 17.22
N GLN A 62 8.27 11.21 16.60
CA GLN A 62 9.32 12.10 17.09
C GLN A 62 9.17 13.53 16.62
N PHE A 63 8.76 13.71 15.38
CA PHE A 63 8.79 15.02 14.72
C PHE A 63 7.45 15.51 14.25
N GLY A 64 6.44 14.66 14.18
CA GLY A 64 5.12 15.06 13.76
C GLY A 64 4.43 15.90 14.82
N THR A 65 3.53 16.76 14.40
CA THR A 65 2.79 17.63 15.32
C THR A 65 1.36 17.15 15.54
N GLY A 66 0.99 16.02 14.95
CA GLY A 66 -0.34 15.46 15.09
C GLY A 66 -0.34 14.27 16.04
N ILE A 67 -1.09 13.23 15.65
CA ILE A 67 -1.29 12.09 16.53
C ILE A 67 -0.19 11.03 16.45
N GLY A 68 0.87 11.32 15.72
CA GLY A 68 2.02 10.41 15.68
C GLY A 68 1.94 9.27 14.68
N ASN A 69 1.06 9.37 13.71
CA ASN A 69 0.94 8.35 12.67
C ASN A 69 1.50 8.84 11.35
N SER A 70 2.17 7.95 10.64
CA SER A 70 2.61 8.22 9.28
C SER A 70 1.51 7.75 8.34
N ARG A 71 0.98 8.67 7.53
CA ARG A 71 -0.05 8.31 6.57
C ARG A 71 0.54 7.65 5.33
N GLN A 72 1.68 8.14 4.88
CA GLN A 72 2.25 7.67 3.63
C GLN A 72 3.75 7.84 3.64
N VAL A 73 4.44 6.90 3.02
CA VAL A 73 5.85 7.02 2.71
C VAL A 73 5.98 6.99 1.19
N MET A 74 6.75 7.91 0.63
CA MET A 74 6.99 7.96 -0.80
C MET A 74 8.48 7.95 -1.04
N VAL A 75 8.90 7.16 -2.01
CA VAL A 75 10.28 7.13 -2.47
C VAL A 75 10.28 7.46 -3.95
N GLU A 76 11.07 8.43 -4.35
CA GLU A 76 11.22 8.79 -5.74
C GLU A 76 12.51 8.16 -6.26
N PHE A 77 12.41 7.45 -7.39
CA PHE A 77 13.58 6.80 -7.99
C PHE A 77 14.18 7.75 -9.02
N ASP A 78 15.49 7.89 -8.98
CA ASP A 78 16.20 8.79 -9.85
C ASP A 78 16.21 8.28 -11.29
N GLY A 79 16.53 9.16 -12.24
CA GLY A 79 16.75 8.74 -13.62
C GLY A 79 15.50 8.20 -14.31
N TYR A 80 14.37 8.85 -14.12
CA TYR A 80 13.10 8.42 -14.73
C TYR A 80 12.62 7.08 -14.14
N GLY A 81 13.03 6.79 -12.91
CA GLY A 81 12.75 5.49 -12.31
C GLY A 81 11.34 5.32 -11.76
N GLY A 82 10.60 6.40 -11.55
CA GLY A 82 9.26 6.30 -11.02
C GLY A 82 9.20 6.48 -9.52
N TYR A 83 8.15 5.91 -8.90
CA TYR A 83 7.90 6.12 -7.47
C TYR A 83 7.46 4.84 -6.79
N LEU A 84 7.73 4.79 -5.50
CA LEU A 84 7.13 3.82 -4.61
C LEU A 84 6.28 4.58 -3.59
N PHE A 85 5.06 4.14 -3.37
CA PHE A 85 4.18 4.71 -2.35
C PHE A 85 3.74 3.60 -1.40
N VAL A 86 3.73 3.88 -0.10
CA VAL A 86 3.23 2.93 0.90
C VAL A 86 2.25 3.64 1.81
N ARG A 87 1.04 3.11 1.94
CA ARG A 87 0.03 3.64 2.86
C ARG A 87 -0.50 2.55 3.75
N GLY A 88 -0.81 2.89 5.00
CA GLY A 88 -1.44 1.95 5.90
C GLY A 88 -2.94 1.89 5.69
N ALA A 89 -3.50 0.71 5.82
CA ALA A 89 -4.94 0.49 5.85
C ALA A 89 -5.40 0.30 7.29
N GLY A 90 -6.68 0.42 7.51
CA GLY A 90 -7.20 0.43 8.88
C GLY A 90 -7.12 -0.88 9.62
N ASP A 91 -6.88 -1.97 8.90
CA ASP A 91 -6.85 -3.30 9.50
C ASP A 91 -5.43 -3.77 9.85
N GLY A 92 -4.46 -2.88 9.81
CA GLY A 92 -3.07 -3.24 10.05
C GLY A 92 -2.31 -3.66 8.81
N SER A 93 -2.99 -3.76 7.68
CA SER A 93 -2.33 -4.02 6.40
C SER A 93 -1.74 -2.74 5.85
N HIS A 94 -0.90 -2.89 4.86
CA HIS A 94 -0.35 -1.75 4.12
C HIS A 94 -0.50 -2.01 2.63
N LEU A 95 -0.64 -0.94 1.87
CA LEU A 95 -0.70 -1.00 0.41
C LEU A 95 0.57 -0.35 -0.14
N ALA A 96 1.29 -1.08 -0.98
CA ALA A 96 2.49 -0.58 -1.65
C ALA A 96 2.23 -0.54 -3.16
N VAL A 97 2.59 0.56 -3.80
CA VAL A 97 2.40 0.73 -5.24
C VAL A 97 3.68 1.27 -5.84
N VAL A 98 4.16 0.62 -6.89
CA VAL A 98 5.32 1.07 -7.66
C VAL A 98 4.83 1.55 -9.01
N THR A 99 5.26 2.73 -9.41
CA THR A 99 4.78 3.36 -10.63
C THR A 99 5.90 3.77 -11.55
N GLU A 100 5.56 4.08 -12.78
CA GLU A 100 6.45 4.77 -13.70
C GLU A 100 6.57 6.23 -13.31
N GLN A 101 7.54 6.91 -13.90
CA GLN A 101 7.81 8.30 -13.60
C GLN A 101 6.68 9.23 -14.05
N GLY A 102 6.03 8.93 -15.13
CA GLY A 102 5.06 9.84 -15.73
C GLY A 102 3.71 9.94 -15.03
N VAL A 103 3.52 9.23 -13.89
CA VAL A 103 2.25 9.30 -13.21
C VAL A 103 2.10 10.62 -12.45
N ASP A 104 0.86 10.98 -12.16
CA ASP A 104 0.57 12.11 -11.30
C ASP A 104 0.56 11.59 -9.86
N PRO A 105 1.52 12.00 -9.01
CA PRO A 105 1.55 11.49 -7.64
C PRO A 105 0.27 11.79 -6.85
N ALA A 106 -0.38 12.91 -7.13
CA ALA A 106 -1.62 13.23 -6.43
C ALA A 106 -2.73 12.26 -6.80
N LEU A 107 -2.80 11.88 -8.07
CA LEU A 107 -3.79 10.90 -8.50
C LEU A 107 -3.51 9.54 -7.88
N ILE A 108 -2.25 9.12 -7.84
CA ILE A 108 -1.90 7.84 -7.21
C ILE A 108 -2.29 7.87 -5.73
N ALA A 109 -1.96 8.94 -5.03
CA ALA A 109 -2.31 9.04 -3.61
C ALA A 109 -3.82 8.98 -3.40
N GLN A 110 -4.58 9.61 -4.27
CA GLN A 110 -6.03 9.60 -4.20
C GLN A 110 -6.58 8.18 -4.42
N GLN A 111 -6.07 7.47 -5.41
CA GLN A 111 -6.53 6.12 -5.68
C GLN A 111 -6.08 5.14 -4.59
N MET A 112 -4.90 5.35 -4.03
CA MET A 112 -4.47 4.53 -2.90
C MET A 112 -5.34 4.79 -1.68
N GLN A 113 -5.76 6.03 -1.45
CA GLN A 113 -6.66 6.33 -0.34
C GLN A 113 -8.00 5.59 -0.51
N ALA A 114 -8.54 5.59 -1.71
CA ALA A 114 -9.76 4.86 -2.00
C ALA A 114 -9.57 3.36 -1.74
N GLN A 115 -8.43 2.84 -2.14
CA GLN A 115 -8.16 1.42 -1.99
C GLN A 115 -7.99 1.03 -0.52
N VAL A 116 -7.26 1.84 0.28
CA VAL A 116 -7.06 1.49 1.68
C VAL A 116 -8.36 1.60 2.46
N LEU A 117 -9.24 2.54 2.09
CA LEU A 117 -10.55 2.61 2.71
C LEU A 117 -11.37 1.35 2.40
N LYS A 118 -11.30 0.88 1.17
CA LYS A 118 -12.01 -0.31 0.77
C LYS A 118 -11.51 -1.54 1.54
N ILE A 119 -10.22 -1.67 1.69
CA ILE A 119 -9.64 -2.77 2.46
C ILE A 119 -10.09 -2.68 3.93
N GLY A 120 -10.01 -1.51 4.51
CA GLY A 120 -10.39 -1.33 5.90
C GLY A 120 -11.87 -1.55 6.14
N GLU A 121 -12.70 -1.05 5.26
CA GLU A 121 -14.15 -1.22 5.39
C GLU A 121 -14.56 -2.67 5.34
N SER A 122 -13.91 -3.44 4.46
CA SER A 122 -14.24 -4.84 4.36
C SER A 122 -13.99 -5.56 5.68
N ASN A 123 -12.92 -5.21 6.37
CA ASN A 123 -12.64 -5.83 7.64
C ASN A 123 -13.58 -5.36 8.74
N PHE A 124 -13.88 -4.07 8.77
CA PHE A 124 -14.77 -3.57 9.77
C PHE A 124 -16.21 -3.97 9.52
N GLY A 125 -16.55 -4.19 8.29
CA GLY A 125 -17.91 -4.52 7.92
C GLY A 125 -18.28 -5.96 8.13
N THR A 126 -17.39 -6.80 8.62
CA THR A 126 -17.75 -8.16 8.73
C THR A 126 -18.70 -8.37 9.85
N PRO A 127 -19.57 -9.31 9.66
CA PRO A 127 -20.64 -9.50 10.59
C PRO A 127 -20.23 -9.81 11.99
N GLN A 128 -19.09 -10.23 12.16
CA GLN A 128 -18.70 -10.58 13.44
C GLN A 128 -18.76 -9.42 14.31
N ARG A 129 -18.86 -8.32 13.74
CA ARG A 129 -18.88 -7.29 14.54
C ARG A 129 -20.06 -7.20 15.23
N ALA A 130 -20.83 -7.88 14.92
CA ALA A 130 -21.93 -7.84 15.62
C ALA A 130 -21.76 -8.13 16.94
N ASP A 131 -21.46 -8.06 17.08
CA ASP A 131 -21.45 -8.27 18.15
C ASP A 131 -21.88 -8.06 18.74
#